data_0fde56b48f9a7b5fda0b3dcf19a85c08
#
_entry.id   0fde56b48f9a7b5fda0b3dcf19a85c08
#
_cell.length_a   1.000
_cell.length_b   1.000
_cell.length_c   1.000
_cell.angle_alpha   90.00
_cell.angle_beta   90.00
_cell.angle_gamma   90.00
#
_symmetry.space_group_name_H-M   'P 1'
#
loop_
_entity.id
_entity.type
_entity.pdbx_description
1 polymer ?
#
loop_
_entity_poly.entity_id
_entity_poly.type
_entity_poly.pdbx_seq_one_letter_code
_entity_poly.pdbx_strand_id
1 'polypeptide(L)'
;MSQTVTPGQLQQWLFDGQEIALFDVREHGQYGEAHLFHGVNLPYSRLELEARRLAPNSNVRLVIYDQDGGDIAARSALRLDELGYNHVHILDGGADGWQAAGLQLFAGVHVPSKAFGELVEEASHTPHITAQQLADWQARGEPLVLLDGRPFDEYRKMTIPGSVCCPNGELGYRLHDLVPDETTPIVVNCAGRTRSIIGAQTLIDLGVKNPVYALENGTQGWYLADLQLEHGSTRRYADATSPSALPAQRAAAQQLAARVGVETVTAAQVAGWAEDSTRSLFLCDVRTAEEFAAGTLPGAQHTPGGQLIQSTDLYVGVRQARIVLVDSDGVRAPIVASWLTQLGHQAYVLADGVNSGLALPVVAPVPSTLPLITTQALAEALKDDSVALIDLRPSMTYRKGHIAGSRWSIRSLLASAVAHEQRPLVLLADDPAVAQIAALELPESQYVQTRLLDGGFSAWQSAGLPVSEDANTPPNAECIDFLFFTHDRHSGNKDAARQYLAWEIGLLGQMTDSEIASLKPLHSQVKKPLRSPSNAQVRTRLVHAARTEKGNGGRAVNVSVTRLSTVLFDSLGEMRDARARRDTERVLSYGARGNPTAFALEDLVTELE
;
A
#
# COMPACT_ATOMS: atom_id res chain seq x y z
N MET A 1 17.81 23.78 -13.12
CA MET A 1 16.36 24.16 -13.14
C MET A 1 15.57 22.90 -13.45
N SER A 2 14.68 22.50 -12.57
CA SER A 2 13.76 21.38 -12.81
C SER A 2 12.93 21.64 -14.07
N GLN A 3 12.76 20.60 -14.88
CA GLN A 3 11.92 20.65 -16.06
C GLN A 3 10.48 20.29 -15.66
N THR A 4 9.51 20.83 -16.36
CA THR A 4 8.09 20.48 -16.16
C THR A 4 7.69 19.40 -17.16
N VAL A 5 6.91 18.40 -16.73
CA VAL A 5 6.36 17.35 -17.58
C VAL A 5 4.83 17.40 -17.54
N THR A 6 4.18 17.33 -18.70
CA THR A 6 2.72 17.32 -18.77
C THR A 6 2.14 15.94 -18.37
N PRO A 7 0.88 15.86 -17.90
CA PRO A 7 0.21 14.58 -17.61
C PRO A 7 0.25 13.61 -18.79
N GLY A 8 0.03 14.07 -20.02
CA GLY A 8 0.08 13.22 -21.21
C GLY A 8 1.48 12.68 -21.51
N GLN A 9 2.51 13.48 -21.31
CA GLN A 9 3.90 13.04 -21.46
C GLN A 9 4.27 12.03 -20.36
N LEU A 10 3.88 12.27 -19.10
CA LEU A 10 4.11 11.32 -18.01
C LEU A 10 3.41 9.99 -18.29
N GLN A 11 2.15 10.01 -18.77
CA GLN A 11 1.44 8.79 -19.14
C GLN A 11 2.21 7.97 -20.19
N GLN A 12 2.81 8.62 -21.19
CA GLN A 12 3.66 7.93 -22.17
C GLN A 12 4.90 7.33 -21.52
N TRP A 13 5.57 8.08 -20.64
CA TRP A 13 6.79 7.64 -19.97
C TRP A 13 6.57 6.45 -19.02
N LEU A 14 5.40 6.35 -18.41
CA LEU A 14 5.07 5.22 -17.51
C LEU A 14 4.99 3.87 -18.22
N PHE A 15 4.80 3.87 -19.56
CA PHE A 15 4.62 2.65 -20.36
C PHE A 15 5.59 2.53 -21.55
N ASP A 16 6.64 3.35 -21.62
CA ASP A 16 7.64 3.32 -22.70
C ASP A 16 8.74 2.24 -22.52
N GLY A 17 8.70 1.51 -21.39
CA GLY A 17 9.66 0.47 -21.06
C GLY A 17 11.00 0.97 -20.49
N GLN A 18 11.17 2.29 -20.35
CA GLN A 18 12.34 2.87 -19.73
C GLN A 18 12.16 2.98 -18.21
N GLU A 19 13.28 3.11 -17.47
CA GLU A 19 13.21 3.38 -16.04
C GLU A 19 12.59 4.74 -15.74
N ILE A 20 11.73 4.76 -14.72
CA ILE A 20 11.14 5.98 -14.18
C ILE A 20 10.91 5.83 -12.68
N ALA A 21 11.30 6.85 -11.91
CA ALA A 21 10.88 7.06 -10.54
C ALA A 21 9.77 8.12 -10.54
N LEU A 22 8.60 7.78 -10.01
CA LEU A 22 7.47 8.69 -9.87
C LEU A 22 7.15 8.87 -8.39
N PHE A 23 7.47 10.03 -7.82
CA PHE A 23 7.32 10.28 -6.40
C PHE A 23 6.23 11.30 -6.09
N ASP A 24 5.32 10.92 -5.22
CA ASP A 24 4.43 11.83 -4.50
C ASP A 24 5.17 12.40 -3.29
N VAL A 25 5.45 13.69 -3.29
CA VAL A 25 6.20 14.35 -2.22
C VAL A 25 5.31 14.94 -1.13
N ARG A 26 4.00 14.72 -1.22
CA ARG A 26 3.06 15.05 -0.15
C ARG A 26 3.23 14.10 1.03
N GLU A 27 2.75 14.52 2.19
CA GLU A 27 2.79 13.67 3.37
C GLU A 27 1.85 12.46 3.24
N HIS A 28 2.10 11.42 4.02
CA HIS A 28 1.47 10.10 3.86
C HIS A 28 -0.07 10.13 3.90
N GLY A 29 -0.65 10.99 4.75
CA GLY A 29 -2.11 11.15 4.80
C GLY A 29 -2.67 11.72 3.49
N GLN A 30 -2.03 12.77 2.97
CA GLN A 30 -2.44 13.40 1.71
C GLN A 30 -2.27 12.44 0.51
N TYR A 31 -1.14 11.71 0.45
CA TYR A 31 -0.93 10.66 -0.54
C TYR A 31 -2.04 9.61 -0.50
N GLY A 32 -2.39 9.13 0.69
CA GLY A 32 -3.40 8.09 0.86
C GLY A 32 -4.83 8.52 0.53
N GLU A 33 -5.12 9.82 0.51
CA GLU A 33 -6.44 10.31 0.08
C GLU A 33 -6.64 10.18 -1.44
N ALA A 34 -5.61 10.55 -2.24
CA ALA A 34 -5.67 10.43 -3.70
C ALA A 34 -4.27 10.54 -4.31
N HIS A 35 -3.83 9.56 -5.07
CA HIS A 35 -2.52 9.55 -5.73
C HIS A 35 -2.57 8.87 -7.11
N LEU A 36 -1.50 9.03 -7.91
CA LEU A 36 -1.34 8.34 -9.20
C LEU A 36 -1.08 6.84 -8.96
N PHE A 37 -1.62 5.95 -9.80
CA PHE A 37 -1.51 4.49 -9.65
C PHE A 37 -0.08 3.98 -9.40
N HIS A 38 0.88 4.51 -10.13
CA HIS A 38 2.30 4.16 -10.00
C HIS A 38 3.10 5.13 -9.11
N GLY A 39 2.42 6.08 -8.47
CA GLY A 39 3.06 7.03 -7.56
C GLY A 39 3.56 6.33 -6.30
N VAL A 40 4.82 6.56 -5.95
CA VAL A 40 5.45 6.10 -4.73
C VAL A 40 5.53 7.26 -3.76
N ASN A 41 5.11 7.06 -2.51
CA ASN A 41 5.17 8.13 -1.52
C ASN A 41 6.61 8.36 -1.05
N LEU A 42 7.13 9.54 -1.33
CA LEU A 42 8.40 10.04 -0.81
C LEU A 42 8.12 11.38 -0.11
N PRO A 43 7.56 11.36 1.12
CA PRO A 43 7.09 12.58 1.76
C PRO A 43 8.23 13.58 1.98
N TYR A 44 7.95 14.86 1.77
CA TYR A 44 8.94 15.92 1.90
C TYR A 44 9.63 15.92 3.27
N SER A 45 8.89 15.52 4.31
CA SER A 45 9.43 15.38 5.67
C SER A 45 10.52 14.31 5.81
N ARG A 46 10.71 13.44 4.83
CA ARG A 46 11.71 12.36 4.84
C ARG A 46 12.53 12.26 3.55
N LEU A 47 12.43 13.24 2.67
CA LEU A 47 12.91 13.15 1.29
C LEU A 47 14.41 12.74 1.22
N GLU A 48 15.30 13.44 1.90
CA GLU A 48 16.75 13.16 1.85
C GLU A 48 17.11 11.83 2.54
N LEU A 49 16.27 11.36 3.46
CA LEU A 49 16.49 10.09 4.16
C LEU A 49 16.16 8.89 3.29
N GLU A 50 15.16 9.02 2.41
CA GLU A 50 14.58 7.90 1.67
C GLU A 50 14.92 7.92 0.17
N ALA A 51 15.25 9.09 -0.41
CA ALA A 51 15.39 9.23 -1.86
C ALA A 51 16.40 8.24 -2.45
N ARG A 52 17.60 8.12 -1.86
CA ARG A 52 18.65 7.21 -2.37
C ARG A 52 18.29 5.73 -2.18
N ARG A 53 17.52 5.40 -1.17
CA ARG A 53 17.02 4.05 -0.92
C ARG A 53 15.96 3.65 -1.96
N LEU A 54 15.04 4.57 -2.28
CA LEU A 54 13.94 4.35 -3.22
C LEU A 54 14.36 4.53 -4.69
N ALA A 55 15.36 5.35 -4.96
CA ALA A 55 15.92 5.58 -6.29
C ALA A 55 17.45 5.67 -6.23
N PRO A 56 18.15 4.53 -6.18
CA PRO A 56 19.62 4.50 -5.97
C PRO A 56 20.43 5.09 -7.12
N ASN A 57 19.88 5.14 -8.34
CA ASN A 57 20.54 5.72 -9.50
C ASN A 57 20.17 7.19 -9.67
N SER A 58 21.15 8.10 -9.49
CA SER A 58 20.95 9.54 -9.66
C SER A 58 20.68 9.98 -11.11
N ASN A 59 20.91 9.11 -12.10
CA ASN A 59 20.61 9.36 -13.51
C ASN A 59 19.21 8.85 -13.93
N VAL A 60 18.43 8.29 -13.02
CA VAL A 60 17.07 7.84 -13.34
C VAL A 60 16.20 9.03 -13.76
N ARG A 61 15.32 8.81 -14.74
CA ARG A 61 14.26 9.76 -15.07
C ARG A 61 13.31 9.85 -13.88
N LEU A 62 13.36 10.97 -13.13
CA LEU A 62 12.66 11.15 -11.89
C LEU A 62 11.58 12.22 -12.07
N VAL A 63 10.34 11.88 -11.77
CA VAL A 63 9.20 12.80 -11.77
C VAL A 63 8.68 12.90 -10.34
N ILE A 64 8.49 14.11 -9.87
CA ILE A 64 7.86 14.40 -8.58
C ILE A 64 6.57 15.18 -8.79
N TYR A 65 5.65 15.01 -7.86
CA TYR A 65 4.42 15.80 -7.82
C TYR A 65 3.95 16.01 -6.39
N ASP A 66 3.28 17.12 -6.19
CA ASP A 66 2.46 17.43 -5.01
C ASP A 66 0.99 17.59 -5.44
N GLN A 67 0.20 18.40 -4.75
CA GLN A 67 -1.21 18.57 -5.07
C GLN A 67 -1.41 19.32 -6.41
N ASP A 68 -0.71 20.44 -6.60
CA ASP A 68 -0.94 21.39 -7.68
C ASP A 68 0.30 21.72 -8.54
N GLY A 69 1.43 21.02 -8.30
CA GLY A 69 2.72 21.31 -8.94
C GLY A 69 3.41 22.54 -8.37
N GLY A 70 3.12 22.88 -7.11
CA GLY A 70 3.50 24.13 -6.47
C GLY A 70 4.75 24.08 -5.59
N ASP A 71 4.63 24.62 -4.37
CA ASP A 71 5.74 24.92 -3.47
C ASP A 71 6.49 23.68 -2.99
N ILE A 72 5.77 22.64 -2.57
CA ILE A 72 6.40 21.42 -2.05
C ILE A 72 7.16 20.68 -3.15
N ALA A 73 6.58 20.59 -4.36
CA ALA A 73 7.27 20.00 -5.52
C ALA A 73 8.53 20.81 -5.88
N ALA A 74 8.44 22.14 -5.90
CA ALA A 74 9.59 22.99 -6.21
C ALA A 74 10.73 22.85 -5.18
N ARG A 75 10.41 22.87 -3.88
CA ARG A 75 11.40 22.63 -2.80
C ARG A 75 11.99 21.23 -2.88
N SER A 76 11.16 20.22 -3.12
CA SER A 76 11.62 18.85 -3.30
C SER A 76 12.59 18.70 -4.47
N ALA A 77 12.33 19.38 -5.60
CA ALA A 77 13.21 19.36 -6.76
C ALA A 77 14.60 19.95 -6.42
N LEU A 78 14.65 21.06 -5.67
CA LEU A 78 15.91 21.63 -5.22
C LEU A 78 16.71 20.68 -4.33
N ARG A 79 16.04 20.00 -3.38
CA ARG A 79 16.71 19.03 -2.51
C ARG A 79 17.21 17.80 -3.27
N LEU A 80 16.47 17.32 -4.25
CA LEU A 80 16.89 16.21 -5.11
C LEU A 80 18.09 16.61 -5.99
N ASP A 81 18.13 17.85 -6.51
CA ASP A 81 19.25 18.39 -7.25
C ASP A 81 20.53 18.44 -6.36
N GLU A 82 20.38 18.93 -5.11
CA GLU A 82 21.45 18.91 -4.10
C GLU A 82 21.94 17.51 -3.75
N LEU A 83 21.08 16.51 -3.79
CA LEU A 83 21.42 15.10 -3.64
C LEU A 83 22.09 14.50 -4.89
N GLY A 84 22.17 15.25 -5.99
CA GLY A 84 22.85 14.88 -7.23
C GLY A 84 21.97 14.14 -8.24
N TYR A 85 20.65 14.22 -8.15
CA TYR A 85 19.77 13.69 -9.20
C TYR A 85 19.77 14.62 -10.42
N ASN A 86 20.09 14.05 -11.59
CA ASN A 86 20.37 14.83 -12.81
C ASN A 86 19.12 15.09 -13.68
N HIS A 87 18.06 14.30 -13.53
CA HIS A 87 16.88 14.31 -14.40
C HIS A 87 15.60 14.44 -13.61
N VAL A 88 15.48 15.52 -12.81
CA VAL A 88 14.31 15.82 -11.99
C VAL A 88 13.29 16.63 -12.77
N HIS A 89 12.05 16.14 -12.81
CA HIS A 89 10.91 16.78 -13.47
C HIS A 89 9.78 16.99 -12.45
N ILE A 90 9.04 18.09 -12.61
CA ILE A 90 7.82 18.35 -11.82
C ILE A 90 6.62 18.12 -12.73
N LEU A 91 5.64 17.32 -12.26
CA LEU A 91 4.37 17.14 -12.96
C LEU A 91 3.58 18.43 -12.98
N ASP A 92 3.27 18.90 -14.17
CA ASP A 92 2.50 20.13 -14.38
C ASP A 92 1.10 20.02 -13.76
N GLY A 93 0.78 20.93 -12.86
CA GLY A 93 -0.46 20.92 -12.10
C GLY A 93 -0.57 19.81 -11.06
N GLY A 94 0.49 19.01 -10.82
CA GLY A 94 0.51 17.97 -9.80
C GLY A 94 -0.61 16.91 -9.94
N ALA A 95 -1.14 16.44 -8.81
CA ALA A 95 -2.27 15.51 -8.77
C ALA A 95 -3.55 16.13 -9.38
N ASP A 96 -3.79 17.42 -9.14
CA ASP A 96 -4.93 18.15 -9.70
C ASP A 96 -4.82 18.25 -11.24
N GLY A 97 -3.62 18.53 -11.76
CA GLY A 97 -3.35 18.56 -13.20
C GLY A 97 -3.56 17.20 -13.86
N TRP A 98 -3.15 16.12 -13.19
CA TRP A 98 -3.40 14.76 -13.63
C TRP A 98 -4.91 14.47 -13.75
N GLN A 99 -5.67 14.81 -12.72
CA GLN A 99 -7.13 14.65 -12.71
C GLN A 99 -7.83 15.54 -13.74
N ALA A 100 -7.39 16.80 -13.88
CA ALA A 100 -7.93 17.73 -14.87
C ALA A 100 -7.70 17.26 -16.32
N ALA A 101 -6.64 16.47 -16.56
CA ALA A 101 -6.39 15.81 -17.85
C ALA A 101 -7.30 14.58 -18.08
N GLY A 102 -8.25 14.29 -17.18
CA GLY A 102 -9.17 13.16 -17.27
C GLY A 102 -8.55 11.81 -16.85
N LEU A 103 -7.43 11.83 -16.13
CA LEU A 103 -6.73 10.65 -15.66
C LEU A 103 -7.13 10.32 -14.21
N GLN A 104 -7.11 9.03 -13.87
CA GLN A 104 -7.62 8.53 -12.59
C GLN A 104 -6.62 8.75 -11.45
N LEU A 105 -7.13 9.17 -10.30
CA LEU A 105 -6.45 9.11 -9.01
C LEU A 105 -7.03 7.98 -8.16
N PHE A 106 -6.19 7.40 -7.32
CA PHE A 106 -6.52 6.25 -6.46
C PHE A 106 -6.38 6.63 -4.99
N ALA A 107 -7.37 6.29 -4.19
CA ALA A 107 -7.28 6.40 -2.74
C ALA A 107 -6.61 5.15 -2.13
N GLY A 108 -6.17 5.26 -0.89
CA GLY A 108 -5.53 4.16 -0.14
C GLY A 108 -4.02 4.13 -0.33
N VAL A 109 -3.40 2.99 0.01
CA VAL A 109 -1.95 2.78 -0.09
C VAL A 109 -1.65 1.41 -0.68
N HIS A 110 -0.46 1.26 -1.31
CA HIS A 110 -0.03 0.02 -1.96
C HIS A 110 -1.02 -0.46 -3.03
N VAL A 111 -1.60 0.48 -3.75
CA VAL A 111 -2.68 0.22 -4.72
C VAL A 111 -2.28 -0.79 -5.80
N PRO A 112 -1.08 -0.74 -6.41
CA PRO A 112 -0.67 -1.73 -7.41
C PRO A 112 -0.68 -3.17 -6.88
N SER A 113 -0.15 -3.40 -5.67
CA SER A 113 -0.13 -4.74 -5.06
C SER A 113 -1.53 -5.25 -4.71
N LYS A 114 -2.43 -4.36 -4.26
CA LYS A 114 -3.82 -4.70 -3.94
C LYS A 114 -4.62 -5.02 -5.19
N ALA A 115 -4.54 -4.17 -6.21
CA ALA A 115 -5.16 -4.42 -7.50
C ALA A 115 -4.65 -5.73 -8.13
N PHE A 116 -3.36 -6.01 -7.98
CA PHE A 116 -2.78 -7.28 -8.43
C PHE A 116 -3.36 -8.48 -7.69
N GLY A 117 -3.59 -8.39 -6.37
CA GLY A 117 -4.24 -9.47 -5.60
C GLY A 117 -5.63 -9.80 -6.12
N GLU A 118 -6.46 -8.80 -6.42
CA GLU A 118 -7.78 -8.98 -7.03
C GLU A 118 -7.66 -9.62 -8.44
N LEU A 119 -6.69 -9.16 -9.24
CA LEU A 119 -6.45 -9.74 -10.57
C LEU A 119 -5.99 -11.21 -10.49
N VAL A 120 -5.18 -11.58 -9.49
CA VAL A 120 -4.76 -12.98 -9.27
C VAL A 120 -5.97 -13.84 -8.89
N GLU A 121 -6.84 -13.37 -8.00
CA GLU A 121 -8.06 -14.10 -7.63
C GLU A 121 -8.95 -14.36 -8.86
N GLU A 122 -9.18 -13.33 -9.67
CA GLU A 122 -9.97 -13.45 -10.90
C GLU A 122 -9.32 -14.40 -11.92
N ALA A 123 -8.01 -14.27 -12.15
CA ALA A 123 -7.29 -15.05 -13.16
C ALA A 123 -7.07 -16.52 -12.76
N SER A 124 -6.81 -16.79 -11.46
CA SER A 124 -6.46 -18.10 -10.94
C SER A 124 -7.68 -18.84 -10.36
N HIS A 125 -8.80 -18.15 -10.15
CA HIS A 125 -9.95 -18.68 -9.39
C HIS A 125 -9.52 -19.25 -8.04
N THR A 126 -8.67 -18.53 -7.31
CA THR A 126 -8.11 -18.98 -6.03
C THR A 126 -9.22 -19.42 -5.08
N PRO A 127 -9.23 -20.68 -4.62
CA PRO A 127 -10.27 -21.18 -3.73
C PRO A 127 -10.34 -20.36 -2.45
N HIS A 128 -11.53 -20.03 -2.01
CA HIS A 128 -11.75 -19.27 -0.78
C HIS A 128 -12.90 -19.84 0.05
N ILE A 129 -12.88 -19.52 1.34
CA ILE A 129 -13.97 -19.80 2.28
C ILE A 129 -14.33 -18.56 3.06
N THR A 130 -15.58 -18.46 3.47
CA THR A 130 -16.08 -17.35 4.28
C THR A 130 -15.66 -17.47 5.74
N ALA A 131 -15.71 -16.37 6.50
CA ALA A 131 -15.48 -16.37 7.94
C ALA A 131 -16.45 -17.34 8.66
N GLN A 132 -17.71 -17.39 8.24
CA GLN A 132 -18.70 -18.28 8.84
C GLN A 132 -18.37 -19.77 8.58
N GLN A 133 -17.98 -20.13 7.35
CA GLN A 133 -17.57 -21.50 7.03
C GLN A 133 -16.37 -21.94 7.87
N LEU A 134 -15.36 -21.07 8.04
CA LEU A 134 -14.21 -21.37 8.89
C LEU A 134 -14.63 -21.55 10.35
N ALA A 135 -15.47 -20.67 10.89
CA ALA A 135 -15.98 -20.79 12.25
C ALA A 135 -16.76 -22.10 12.46
N ASP A 136 -17.57 -22.51 11.48
CA ASP A 136 -18.30 -23.77 11.52
C ASP A 136 -17.36 -24.98 11.50
N TRP A 137 -16.27 -24.95 10.71
CA TRP A 137 -15.26 -26.01 10.72
C TRP A 137 -14.56 -26.11 12.08
N GLN A 138 -14.15 -24.98 12.64
CA GLN A 138 -13.55 -24.93 13.98
C GLN A 138 -14.51 -25.46 15.06
N ALA A 139 -15.79 -25.07 15.01
CA ALA A 139 -16.80 -25.52 15.97
C ALA A 139 -17.07 -27.04 15.90
N ARG A 140 -16.95 -27.65 14.72
CA ARG A 140 -17.06 -29.10 14.54
C ARG A 140 -15.76 -29.86 14.88
N GLY A 141 -14.68 -29.15 15.20
CA GLY A 141 -13.38 -29.75 15.46
C GLY A 141 -12.75 -30.43 14.22
N GLU A 142 -13.08 -29.94 13.02
CA GLU A 142 -12.49 -30.44 11.78
C GLU A 142 -11.00 -30.16 11.76
N PRO A 143 -10.14 -31.13 11.37
CA PRO A 143 -8.71 -30.90 11.26
C PRO A 143 -8.45 -29.85 10.15
N LEU A 144 -7.76 -28.79 10.49
CA LEU A 144 -7.32 -27.75 9.55
C LEU A 144 -6.06 -27.06 10.08
N VAL A 145 -5.28 -26.48 9.16
CA VAL A 145 -4.17 -25.60 9.47
C VAL A 145 -4.55 -24.18 9.05
N LEU A 146 -4.57 -23.27 10.00
CA LEU A 146 -4.89 -21.86 9.77
C LEU A 146 -3.63 -21.02 9.90
N LEU A 147 -3.19 -20.39 8.79
CA LEU A 147 -1.97 -19.61 8.69
C LEU A 147 -2.29 -18.13 8.48
N ASP A 148 -1.73 -17.28 9.33
CA ASP A 148 -1.83 -15.84 9.15
C ASP A 148 -0.61 -15.32 8.37
N GLY A 149 -0.84 -14.86 7.14
CA GLY A 149 0.19 -14.39 6.19
C GLY A 149 0.76 -13.00 6.49
N ARG A 150 0.39 -12.38 7.61
CA ARG A 150 0.84 -11.04 8.00
C ARG A 150 2.13 -11.08 8.81
N PRO A 151 2.86 -9.93 8.91
CA PRO A 151 3.96 -9.78 9.86
C PRO A 151 3.53 -10.06 11.31
N PHE A 152 4.47 -10.51 12.13
CA PHE A 152 4.20 -10.93 13.50
C PHE A 152 3.56 -9.84 14.36
N ASP A 153 3.94 -8.57 14.20
CA ASP A 153 3.37 -7.46 14.96
C ASP A 153 1.89 -7.21 14.62
N GLU A 154 1.51 -7.33 13.34
CA GLU A 154 0.10 -7.25 12.94
C GLU A 154 -0.69 -8.45 13.48
N TYR A 155 -0.13 -9.65 13.38
CA TYR A 155 -0.70 -10.88 13.92
C TYR A 155 -0.93 -10.80 15.43
N ARG A 156 0.10 -10.40 16.17
CA ARG A 156 0.05 -10.26 17.63
C ARG A 156 -0.99 -9.24 18.09
N LYS A 157 -1.16 -8.17 17.33
CA LYS A 157 -2.16 -7.15 17.64
C LYS A 157 -3.57 -7.74 17.61
N MET A 158 -3.90 -8.52 16.60
CA MET A 158 -5.16 -9.24 16.46
C MET A 158 -5.04 -10.32 15.38
N THR A 159 -5.70 -11.45 15.59
CA THR A 159 -5.76 -12.53 14.61
C THR A 159 -7.04 -13.36 14.76
N ILE A 160 -7.24 -14.34 13.88
CA ILE A 160 -8.32 -15.30 13.98
C ILE A 160 -7.93 -16.39 15.00
N PRO A 161 -8.82 -16.76 15.92
CA PRO A 161 -8.51 -17.76 16.93
C PRO A 161 -7.97 -19.08 16.32
N GLY A 162 -6.89 -19.57 16.92
CA GLY A 162 -6.25 -20.82 16.47
C GLY A 162 -5.27 -20.66 15.31
N SER A 163 -5.13 -19.46 14.71
CA SER A 163 -4.16 -19.27 13.62
C SER A 163 -2.70 -19.26 14.13
N VAL A 164 -1.80 -19.62 13.23
CA VAL A 164 -0.35 -19.57 13.42
C VAL A 164 0.23 -18.50 12.49
N CYS A 165 1.06 -17.61 13.01
CA CYS A 165 1.74 -16.61 12.21
C CYS A 165 2.75 -17.26 11.28
N CYS A 166 2.55 -17.09 9.98
CA CYS A 166 3.50 -17.45 8.94
C CYS A 166 3.40 -16.44 7.80
N PRO A 167 4.18 -15.36 7.82
CA PRO A 167 4.16 -14.34 6.78
C PRO A 167 4.29 -14.93 5.39
N ASN A 168 3.63 -14.34 4.40
CA ASN A 168 3.57 -14.90 3.04
C ASN A 168 4.94 -15.24 2.44
N GLY A 169 5.98 -14.46 2.76
CA GLY A 169 7.35 -14.74 2.33
C GLY A 169 7.95 -16.01 2.93
N GLU A 170 7.40 -16.51 4.05
CA GLU A 170 7.86 -17.69 4.77
C GLU A 170 7.07 -18.96 4.43
N LEU A 171 5.88 -18.84 3.81
CA LEU A 171 4.95 -19.96 3.61
C LEU A 171 5.61 -21.16 2.92
N GLY A 172 6.22 -20.95 1.76
CA GLY A 172 6.84 -22.05 1.00
C GLY A 172 8.04 -22.70 1.70
N TYR A 173 8.70 -21.98 2.59
CA TYR A 173 9.86 -22.46 3.34
C TYR A 173 9.46 -23.15 4.65
N ARG A 174 8.38 -22.72 5.32
CA ARG A 174 7.95 -23.22 6.64
C ARG A 174 6.83 -24.24 6.59
N LEU A 175 6.12 -24.39 5.46
CA LEU A 175 4.90 -25.18 5.36
C LEU A 175 5.06 -26.63 5.83
N HIS A 176 6.18 -27.27 5.48
CA HIS A 176 6.41 -28.68 5.82
C HIS A 176 6.35 -28.96 7.33
N ASP A 177 6.81 -28.01 8.14
CA ASP A 177 6.84 -28.14 9.59
C ASP A 177 5.54 -27.67 10.27
N LEU A 178 4.62 -27.08 9.51
CA LEU A 178 3.34 -26.54 9.99
C LEU A 178 2.16 -27.46 9.66
N VAL A 179 2.29 -28.31 8.65
CA VAL A 179 1.20 -29.15 8.14
C VAL A 179 1.50 -30.61 8.45
N PRO A 180 0.57 -31.34 9.12
CA PRO A 180 0.84 -32.69 9.62
C PRO A 180 0.87 -33.75 8.51
N ASP A 181 0.16 -33.52 7.40
CA ASP A 181 0.02 -34.46 6.30
C ASP A 181 -0.37 -33.78 4.98
N GLU A 182 -0.54 -34.52 3.89
CA GLU A 182 -0.91 -34.00 2.56
C GLU A 182 -2.43 -33.86 2.36
N THR A 183 -3.26 -34.12 3.36
CA THR A 183 -4.72 -34.15 3.25
C THR A 183 -5.42 -33.08 4.09
N THR A 184 -4.78 -32.60 5.15
CA THR A 184 -5.31 -31.58 6.05
C THR A 184 -5.51 -30.26 5.29
N PRO A 185 -6.73 -29.67 5.27
CA PRO A 185 -6.97 -28.38 4.64
C PRO A 185 -6.12 -27.26 5.23
N ILE A 186 -5.65 -26.37 4.38
CA ILE A 186 -4.88 -25.19 4.74
C ILE A 186 -5.72 -23.95 4.42
N VAL A 187 -5.89 -23.07 5.39
CA VAL A 187 -6.56 -21.79 5.22
C VAL A 187 -5.55 -20.68 5.48
N VAL A 188 -5.34 -19.78 4.51
CA VAL A 188 -4.49 -18.62 4.67
C VAL A 188 -5.35 -17.39 4.93
N ASN A 189 -5.08 -16.67 6.02
CA ASN A 189 -5.77 -15.43 6.37
C ASN A 189 -4.83 -14.23 6.40
N CYS A 190 -5.43 -13.05 6.28
CA CYS A 190 -4.74 -11.77 6.51
C CYS A 190 -5.71 -10.74 7.13
N ALA A 191 -5.45 -9.45 6.96
CA ALA A 191 -6.36 -8.40 7.44
C ALA A 191 -7.59 -8.19 6.53
N GLY A 192 -7.41 -8.26 5.21
CA GLY A 192 -8.45 -8.07 4.19
C GLY A 192 -8.39 -9.19 3.14
N ARG A 193 -7.96 -8.87 1.93
CA ARG A 193 -8.02 -9.79 0.78
C ARG A 193 -6.65 -10.18 0.23
N THR A 194 -5.85 -9.24 -0.22
CA THR A 194 -4.64 -9.44 -1.03
C THR A 194 -3.70 -10.52 -0.49
N ARG A 195 -3.29 -10.46 0.79
CA ARG A 195 -2.32 -11.41 1.35
C ARG A 195 -2.90 -12.81 1.55
N SER A 196 -4.21 -12.94 1.81
CA SER A 196 -4.87 -14.26 1.86
C SER A 196 -4.85 -14.91 0.48
N ILE A 197 -5.20 -14.16 -0.57
CA ILE A 197 -5.21 -14.62 -1.96
C ILE A 197 -3.80 -15.01 -2.40
N ILE A 198 -2.83 -14.11 -2.29
CA ILE A 198 -1.44 -14.35 -2.71
C ILE A 198 -0.82 -15.51 -1.92
N GLY A 199 -1.07 -15.60 -0.61
CA GLY A 199 -0.55 -16.70 0.21
C GLY A 199 -1.11 -18.05 -0.16
N ALA A 200 -2.43 -18.15 -0.33
CA ALA A 200 -3.08 -19.40 -0.78
C ALA A 200 -2.62 -19.78 -2.19
N GLN A 201 -2.59 -18.82 -3.12
CA GLN A 201 -2.14 -19.08 -4.49
C GLN A 201 -0.66 -19.47 -4.55
N THR A 202 0.20 -18.93 -3.67
CA THR A 202 1.59 -19.36 -3.54
C THR A 202 1.70 -20.86 -3.28
N LEU A 203 0.92 -21.37 -2.31
CA LEU A 203 0.93 -22.80 -1.97
C LEU A 203 0.41 -23.67 -3.12
N ILE A 204 -0.64 -23.23 -3.79
CA ILE A 204 -1.20 -23.90 -4.98
C ILE A 204 -0.16 -23.96 -6.10
N ASP A 205 0.49 -22.85 -6.39
CA ASP A 205 1.49 -22.73 -7.47
C ASP A 205 2.77 -23.53 -7.19
N LEU A 206 3.10 -23.74 -5.91
CA LEU A 206 4.17 -24.65 -5.48
C LEU A 206 3.79 -26.14 -5.60
N GLY A 207 2.54 -26.46 -5.94
CA GLY A 207 2.07 -27.81 -6.11
C GLY A 207 1.78 -28.54 -4.79
N VAL A 208 1.42 -27.82 -3.72
CA VAL A 208 0.98 -28.39 -2.45
C VAL A 208 -0.27 -29.23 -2.69
N LYS A 209 -0.29 -30.47 -2.21
CA LYS A 209 -1.37 -31.42 -2.45
C LYS A 209 -2.60 -31.19 -1.58
N ASN A 210 -2.42 -30.56 -0.45
CA ASN A 210 -3.50 -30.22 0.47
C ASN A 210 -4.56 -29.35 -0.20
N PRO A 211 -5.84 -29.46 0.19
CA PRO A 211 -6.82 -28.42 -0.12
C PRO A 211 -6.39 -27.08 0.47
N VAL A 212 -6.22 -26.04 -0.36
CA VAL A 212 -5.77 -24.72 0.06
C VAL A 212 -6.86 -23.69 -0.22
N TYR A 213 -7.13 -22.83 0.76
CA TYR A 213 -8.14 -21.80 0.68
C TYR A 213 -7.60 -20.44 1.17
N ALA A 214 -7.99 -19.36 0.50
CA ALA A 214 -7.90 -18.02 1.06
C ALA A 214 -9.10 -17.78 1.98
N LEU A 215 -8.89 -17.13 3.14
CA LEU A 215 -10.01 -16.65 3.94
C LEU A 215 -10.53 -15.36 3.34
N GLU A 216 -11.78 -15.38 2.90
CA GLU A 216 -12.45 -14.20 2.34
C GLU A 216 -12.50 -13.06 3.35
N ASN A 217 -11.99 -11.89 2.95
CA ASN A 217 -11.98 -10.67 3.77
C ASN A 217 -11.19 -10.76 5.09
N GLY A 218 -10.45 -11.83 5.34
CA GLY A 218 -9.52 -11.97 6.46
C GLY A 218 -10.10 -11.63 7.85
N THR A 219 -9.32 -10.94 8.70
CA THR A 219 -9.79 -10.53 10.03
C THR A 219 -10.94 -9.49 9.97
N GLN A 220 -11.04 -8.71 8.90
CA GLN A 220 -12.19 -7.81 8.71
C GLN A 220 -13.47 -8.59 8.43
N GLY A 221 -13.42 -9.62 7.58
CA GLY A 221 -14.57 -10.51 7.35
C GLY A 221 -15.00 -11.24 8.62
N TRP A 222 -14.05 -11.70 9.42
CA TRP A 222 -14.30 -12.30 10.73
C TRP A 222 -15.02 -11.34 11.68
N TYR A 223 -14.53 -10.09 11.78
CA TYR A 223 -15.14 -9.04 12.58
C TYR A 223 -16.55 -8.65 12.08
N LEU A 224 -16.76 -8.60 10.76
CA LEU A 224 -18.06 -8.28 10.16
C LEU A 224 -19.10 -9.39 10.38
N ALA A 225 -18.66 -10.63 10.56
CA ALA A 225 -19.50 -11.78 10.91
C ALA A 225 -19.82 -11.88 12.42
N ASP A 226 -19.50 -10.86 13.21
CA ASP A 226 -19.68 -10.82 14.67
C ASP A 226 -18.89 -11.89 15.45
N LEU A 227 -17.81 -12.39 14.84
CA LEU A 227 -16.90 -13.36 15.44
C LEU A 227 -15.78 -12.66 16.22
N GLN A 228 -15.35 -13.28 17.33
CA GLN A 228 -14.34 -12.68 18.21
C GLN A 228 -12.93 -12.89 17.66
N LEU A 229 -12.15 -11.80 17.56
CA LEU A 229 -10.73 -11.84 17.25
C LEU A 229 -9.91 -12.18 18.51
N GLU A 230 -8.79 -12.87 18.30
CA GLU A 230 -7.80 -13.14 19.32
C GLU A 230 -6.74 -12.04 19.33
N HIS A 231 -6.33 -11.59 20.51
CA HIS A 231 -5.31 -10.56 20.72
C HIS A 231 -4.13 -11.11 21.52
N GLY A 232 -2.91 -10.61 21.24
CA GLY A 232 -1.71 -10.96 21.98
C GLY A 232 -1.17 -12.36 21.70
N SER A 233 -1.67 -13.07 20.69
CA SER A 233 -1.18 -14.40 20.31
C SER A 233 0.30 -14.36 19.93
N THR A 234 1.03 -15.40 20.32
CA THR A 234 2.46 -15.56 20.03
C THR A 234 2.77 -16.83 19.24
N ARG A 235 1.73 -17.55 18.78
CA ARG A 235 1.91 -18.76 17.95
C ARG A 235 2.56 -18.37 16.63
N ARG A 236 3.70 -18.96 16.31
CA ARG A 236 4.38 -18.80 15.03
C ARG A 236 5.10 -20.09 14.64
N TYR A 237 5.60 -20.15 13.42
CA TYR A 237 6.49 -21.22 12.95
C TYR A 237 7.73 -21.34 13.86
N ALA A 238 8.34 -22.52 13.88
CA ALA A 238 9.61 -22.75 14.56
C ALA A 238 10.77 -22.06 13.83
N ASP A 239 11.77 -21.57 14.58
CA ASP A 239 12.92 -20.88 14.00
C ASP A 239 13.76 -21.79 13.08
N ALA A 240 13.87 -23.07 13.44
CA ALA A 240 14.53 -24.09 12.64
C ALA A 240 13.53 -24.82 11.74
N THR A 241 13.90 -25.06 10.49
CA THR A 241 13.15 -25.89 9.53
C THR A 241 13.76 -27.28 9.42
N SER A 242 12.93 -28.26 9.03
CA SER A 242 13.37 -29.63 8.80
C SER A 242 14.26 -29.71 7.56
N PRO A 243 15.57 -30.06 7.70
CA PRO A 243 16.49 -30.11 6.56
C PRO A 243 16.08 -31.10 5.47
N SER A 244 15.32 -32.13 5.82
CA SER A 244 14.86 -33.16 4.88
C SER A 244 13.90 -32.67 3.81
N ALA A 245 13.12 -31.61 4.10
CA ALA A 245 12.17 -31.02 3.16
C ALA A 245 12.82 -30.06 2.15
N LEU A 246 13.97 -29.48 2.50
CA LEU A 246 14.60 -28.40 1.75
C LEU A 246 14.88 -28.71 0.26
N PRO A 247 15.36 -29.89 -0.14
CA PRO A 247 15.59 -30.21 -1.56
C PRO A 247 14.31 -30.14 -2.40
N ALA A 248 13.19 -30.67 -1.88
CA ALA A 248 11.91 -30.63 -2.57
C ALA A 248 11.32 -29.21 -2.64
N GLN A 249 11.44 -28.43 -1.55
CA GLN A 249 11.03 -27.03 -1.51
C GLN A 249 11.79 -26.19 -2.50
N ARG A 250 13.13 -26.35 -2.60
CA ARG A 250 13.96 -25.67 -3.61
C ARG A 250 13.52 -26.00 -5.03
N ALA A 251 13.29 -27.29 -5.31
CA ALA A 251 12.87 -27.73 -6.64
C ALA A 251 11.51 -27.09 -7.02
N ALA A 252 10.54 -27.08 -6.11
CA ALA A 252 9.24 -26.45 -6.34
C ALA A 252 9.35 -24.93 -6.55
N ALA A 253 10.14 -24.23 -5.73
CA ALA A 253 10.37 -22.80 -5.85
C ALA A 253 11.07 -22.42 -7.17
N GLN A 254 12.07 -23.20 -7.57
CA GLN A 254 12.78 -23.00 -8.86
C GLN A 254 11.86 -23.27 -10.06
N GLN A 255 11.01 -24.29 -9.99
CA GLN A 255 10.00 -24.57 -11.03
C GLN A 255 9.00 -23.41 -11.15
N LEU A 256 8.54 -22.87 -10.03
CA LEU A 256 7.65 -21.71 -10.02
C LEU A 256 8.32 -20.49 -10.66
N ALA A 257 9.53 -20.19 -10.25
CA ALA A 257 10.32 -19.08 -10.80
C ALA A 257 10.54 -19.22 -12.32
N ALA A 258 10.89 -20.43 -12.78
CA ALA A 258 11.09 -20.73 -14.20
C ALA A 258 9.81 -20.55 -15.03
N ARG A 259 8.63 -20.89 -14.50
CA ARG A 259 7.34 -20.71 -15.20
C ARG A 259 7.03 -19.24 -15.54
N VAL A 260 7.54 -18.29 -14.77
CA VAL A 260 7.36 -16.84 -15.01
C VAL A 260 8.60 -16.17 -15.60
N GLY A 261 9.64 -16.94 -15.91
CA GLY A 261 10.85 -16.42 -16.55
C GLY A 261 11.81 -15.69 -15.63
N VAL A 262 11.81 -15.98 -14.32
CA VAL A 262 12.80 -15.44 -13.37
C VAL A 262 14.17 -16.05 -13.66
N GLU A 263 15.19 -15.21 -13.80
CA GLU A 263 16.57 -15.61 -14.01
C GLU A 263 17.37 -15.64 -12.71
N THR A 264 18.29 -16.60 -12.61
CA THR A 264 19.31 -16.62 -11.56
C THR A 264 20.58 -15.96 -12.08
N VAL A 265 21.14 -15.03 -11.30
CA VAL A 265 22.30 -14.22 -11.67
C VAL A 265 23.45 -14.44 -10.69
N THR A 266 24.69 -14.36 -11.19
CA THR A 266 25.89 -14.52 -10.37
C THR A 266 26.28 -13.21 -9.68
N ALA A 267 27.06 -13.30 -8.60
CA ALA A 267 27.62 -12.12 -7.93
C ALA A 267 28.41 -11.23 -8.89
N ALA A 268 29.18 -11.83 -9.83
CA ALA A 268 29.93 -11.07 -10.83
C ALA A 268 29.05 -10.29 -11.80
N GLN A 269 27.91 -10.87 -12.23
CA GLN A 269 26.95 -10.14 -13.07
C GLN A 269 26.34 -8.96 -12.31
N VAL A 270 25.94 -9.16 -11.04
CA VAL A 270 25.36 -8.10 -10.21
C VAL A 270 26.38 -7.00 -9.92
N ALA A 271 27.64 -7.35 -9.65
CA ALA A 271 28.71 -6.37 -9.49
C ALA A 271 28.90 -5.53 -10.75
N GLY A 272 28.86 -6.14 -11.94
CA GLY A 272 28.91 -5.40 -13.22
C GLY A 272 27.69 -4.51 -13.42
N TRP A 273 26.51 -4.93 -12.94
CA TRP A 273 25.31 -4.08 -12.97
C TRP A 273 25.40 -2.88 -12.02
N ALA A 274 26.09 -3.01 -10.91
CA ALA A 274 26.30 -1.90 -9.98
C ALA A 274 27.16 -0.77 -10.57
N GLU A 275 27.99 -1.08 -11.57
CA GLU A 275 28.80 -0.10 -12.32
C GLU A 275 28.00 0.56 -13.47
N ASP A 276 26.84 0.01 -13.84
CA ASP A 276 26.00 0.51 -14.93
C ASP A 276 25.16 1.71 -14.46
N SER A 277 25.64 2.92 -14.69
CA SER A 277 24.94 4.16 -14.33
C SER A 277 23.66 4.42 -15.11
N THR A 278 23.32 3.60 -16.11
CA THR A 278 22.10 3.75 -16.91
C THR A 278 20.89 3.04 -16.28
N ARG A 279 21.12 2.15 -15.32
CA ARG A 279 20.07 1.34 -14.72
C ARG A 279 20.16 1.35 -13.19
N SER A 280 19.00 1.37 -12.57
CA SER A 280 18.85 1.22 -11.11
C SER A 280 18.98 -0.25 -10.69
N LEU A 281 19.68 -0.49 -9.58
CA LEU A 281 19.87 -1.81 -8.99
C LEU A 281 19.44 -1.80 -7.53
N PHE A 282 18.58 -2.76 -7.18
CA PHE A 282 18.17 -3.03 -5.79
C PHE A 282 18.68 -4.41 -5.39
N LEU A 283 19.31 -4.50 -4.23
CA LEU A 283 19.69 -5.77 -3.60
C LEU A 283 18.80 -5.96 -2.36
N CYS A 284 17.90 -6.94 -2.41
CA CYS A 284 16.81 -7.13 -1.46
C CYS A 284 16.97 -8.46 -0.70
N ASP A 285 17.26 -8.41 0.59
CA ASP A 285 17.24 -9.58 1.47
C ASP A 285 15.83 -9.86 1.94
N VAL A 286 15.27 -10.99 1.49
CA VAL A 286 13.85 -11.35 1.72
C VAL A 286 13.62 -12.19 2.97
N ARG A 287 14.66 -12.46 3.74
CA ARG A 287 14.62 -13.26 4.97
C ARG A 287 13.96 -12.51 6.14
N THR A 288 13.87 -13.17 7.29
CA THR A 288 13.36 -12.55 8.51
C THR A 288 14.28 -11.45 9.04
N ALA A 289 13.77 -10.59 9.93
CA ALA A 289 14.56 -9.53 10.55
C ALA A 289 15.71 -10.08 11.38
N GLU A 290 15.49 -11.19 12.07
CA GLU A 290 16.49 -11.87 12.90
C GLU A 290 17.63 -12.43 12.03
N GLU A 291 17.30 -13.05 10.90
CA GLU A 291 18.30 -13.58 9.94
C GLU A 291 19.12 -12.43 9.29
N PHE A 292 18.44 -11.35 8.91
CA PHE A 292 19.09 -10.16 8.36
C PHE A 292 20.06 -9.54 9.39
N ALA A 293 19.62 -9.38 10.64
CA ALA A 293 20.44 -8.83 11.71
C ALA A 293 21.63 -9.73 12.09
N ALA A 294 21.48 -11.05 11.96
CA ALA A 294 22.57 -12.01 12.16
C ALA A 294 23.65 -11.93 11.09
N GLY A 295 23.35 -11.37 9.91
CA GLY A 295 24.29 -11.12 8.82
C GLY A 295 23.64 -11.14 7.44
N THR A 296 24.03 -10.18 6.63
CA THR A 296 23.59 -10.03 5.24
C THR A 296 24.73 -9.56 4.34
N LEU A 297 24.47 -9.41 3.05
CA LEU A 297 25.44 -8.87 2.09
C LEU A 297 25.53 -7.34 2.23
N PRO A 298 26.74 -6.75 2.17
CA PRO A 298 26.89 -5.30 2.14
C PRO A 298 26.07 -4.67 1.00
N GLY A 299 25.35 -3.60 1.31
CA GLY A 299 24.47 -2.91 0.36
C GLY A 299 23.09 -3.54 0.17
N ALA A 300 22.80 -4.69 0.79
CA ALA A 300 21.45 -5.25 0.80
C ALA A 300 20.53 -4.48 1.76
N GLN A 301 19.30 -4.21 1.32
CA GLN A 301 18.24 -3.73 2.19
C GLN A 301 17.40 -4.89 2.71
N HIS A 302 16.93 -4.79 3.95
CA HIS A 302 15.98 -5.74 4.50
C HIS A 302 14.58 -5.51 3.91
N THR A 303 14.07 -6.51 3.21
CA THR A 303 12.78 -6.46 2.52
C THR A 303 12.03 -7.78 2.73
N PRO A 304 11.47 -8.03 3.93
CA PRO A 304 10.79 -9.30 4.20
C PRO A 304 9.88 -9.68 3.05
N GLY A 305 10.02 -10.91 2.52
CA GLY A 305 9.45 -11.27 1.21
C GLY A 305 7.96 -11.02 1.08
N GLY A 306 7.18 -11.31 2.13
CA GLY A 306 5.75 -11.03 2.14
C GLY A 306 5.41 -9.53 2.09
N GLN A 307 6.23 -8.70 2.73
CA GLN A 307 6.06 -7.25 2.70
C GLN A 307 6.53 -6.64 1.37
N LEU A 308 7.61 -7.17 0.80
CA LEU A 308 8.07 -6.73 -0.52
C LEU A 308 7.00 -6.95 -1.60
N ILE A 309 6.26 -8.05 -1.57
CA ILE A 309 5.15 -8.32 -2.49
C ILE A 309 3.97 -7.38 -2.18
N GLN A 310 3.58 -7.25 -0.92
CA GLN A 310 2.41 -6.49 -0.47
C GLN A 310 2.56 -4.98 -0.62
N SER A 311 3.78 -4.48 -0.51
CA SER A 311 4.11 -3.05 -0.37
C SER A 311 5.41 -2.75 -1.10
N THR A 312 5.52 -3.17 -2.37
CA THR A 312 6.73 -3.01 -3.18
C THR A 312 7.19 -1.56 -3.24
N ASP A 313 6.25 -0.63 -3.28
CA ASP A 313 6.43 0.83 -3.26
C ASP A 313 7.14 1.38 -1.99
N LEU A 314 7.18 0.61 -0.90
CA LEU A 314 7.98 0.99 0.28
C LEU A 314 9.47 0.70 0.11
N TYR A 315 9.86 -0.15 -0.82
CA TYR A 315 11.22 -0.65 -0.99
C TYR A 315 11.85 -0.29 -2.33
N VAL A 316 11.05 -0.22 -3.38
CA VAL A 316 11.47 0.00 -4.76
C VAL A 316 10.69 1.16 -5.34
N GLY A 317 11.34 2.30 -5.52
CA GLY A 317 10.73 3.52 -6.05
C GLY A 317 10.88 3.70 -7.57
N VAL A 318 11.55 2.76 -8.25
CA VAL A 318 11.86 2.85 -9.68
C VAL A 318 11.19 1.71 -10.45
N ARG A 319 10.33 2.06 -11.38
CA ARG A 319 9.76 1.08 -12.32
C ARG A 319 10.82 0.64 -13.33
N GLN A 320 10.76 -0.62 -13.76
CA GLN A 320 11.71 -1.26 -14.68
C GLN A 320 13.14 -1.38 -14.13
N ALA A 321 13.38 -1.12 -12.83
CA ALA A 321 14.67 -1.35 -12.21
C ALA A 321 15.01 -2.85 -12.10
N ARG A 322 16.31 -3.15 -11.97
CA ARG A 322 16.79 -4.50 -11.64
C ARG A 322 16.62 -4.74 -10.14
N ILE A 323 15.86 -5.76 -9.77
CA ILE A 323 15.64 -6.15 -8.37
C ILE A 323 16.25 -7.53 -8.15
N VAL A 324 17.36 -7.60 -7.41
CA VAL A 324 18.06 -8.84 -7.09
C VAL A 324 17.70 -9.29 -5.69
N LEU A 325 17.13 -10.49 -5.58
CA LEU A 325 16.65 -11.06 -4.33
C LEU A 325 17.67 -12.02 -3.74
N VAL A 326 17.80 -11.96 -2.42
CA VAL A 326 18.76 -12.73 -1.63
C VAL A 326 18.05 -13.49 -0.52
N ASP A 327 18.36 -14.77 -0.39
CA ASP A 327 18.01 -15.61 0.73
C ASP A 327 19.18 -16.50 1.17
N SER A 328 18.96 -17.42 2.09
CA SER A 328 19.95 -18.42 2.54
C SER A 328 19.55 -19.85 2.17
N ASP A 329 18.34 -20.03 1.68
CA ASP A 329 17.70 -21.35 1.54
C ASP A 329 17.42 -21.74 0.08
N GLY A 330 17.35 -20.77 -0.85
CA GLY A 330 17.02 -20.97 -2.26
C GLY A 330 15.53 -21.33 -2.48
N VAL A 331 14.66 -20.94 -1.54
CA VAL A 331 13.21 -21.15 -1.58
C VAL A 331 12.49 -19.80 -1.59
N ARG A 332 12.80 -18.92 -0.64
CA ARG A 332 12.10 -17.64 -0.45
C ARG A 332 12.33 -16.67 -1.59
N ALA A 333 13.60 -16.47 -2.00
CA ALA A 333 13.93 -15.54 -3.08
C ALA A 333 13.28 -15.92 -4.42
N PRO A 334 13.32 -17.18 -4.90
CA PRO A 334 12.61 -17.59 -6.12
C PRO A 334 11.10 -17.36 -6.07
N ILE A 335 10.45 -17.64 -4.93
CA ILE A 335 9.00 -17.42 -4.76
C ILE A 335 8.68 -15.92 -4.84
N VAL A 336 9.42 -15.09 -4.11
CA VAL A 336 9.21 -13.64 -4.10
C VAL A 336 9.50 -13.03 -5.48
N ALA A 337 10.59 -13.46 -6.15
CA ALA A 337 10.91 -13.03 -7.51
C ALA A 337 9.79 -13.38 -8.50
N SER A 338 9.19 -14.56 -8.35
CA SER A 338 8.03 -14.98 -9.15
C SER A 338 6.87 -13.98 -9.04
N TRP A 339 6.53 -13.55 -7.83
CA TRP A 339 5.45 -12.58 -7.61
C TRP A 339 5.81 -11.18 -8.11
N LEU A 340 7.03 -10.71 -7.90
CA LEU A 340 7.48 -9.40 -8.40
C LEU A 340 7.47 -9.36 -9.93
N THR A 341 7.87 -10.45 -10.61
CA THR A 341 7.80 -10.55 -12.06
C THR A 341 6.36 -10.47 -12.56
N GLN A 342 5.43 -11.14 -11.90
CA GLN A 342 4.00 -11.06 -12.20
C GLN A 342 3.42 -9.67 -11.90
N LEU A 343 3.94 -8.95 -10.91
CA LEU A 343 3.63 -7.54 -10.63
C LEU A 343 4.20 -6.57 -11.68
N GLY A 344 4.97 -7.07 -12.66
CA GLY A 344 5.55 -6.29 -13.74
C GLY A 344 6.94 -5.72 -13.46
N HIS A 345 7.62 -6.21 -12.41
CA HIS A 345 8.99 -5.84 -12.10
C HIS A 345 10.02 -6.77 -12.77
N GLN A 346 11.27 -6.29 -12.91
CA GLN A 346 12.39 -7.12 -13.36
C GLN A 346 13.11 -7.71 -12.15
N ALA A 347 12.68 -8.90 -11.73
CA ALA A 347 13.21 -9.57 -10.54
C ALA A 347 14.14 -10.72 -10.92
N TYR A 348 15.22 -10.84 -10.16
CA TYR A 348 16.29 -11.83 -10.31
C TYR A 348 16.59 -12.50 -8.98
N VAL A 349 17.13 -13.73 -9.01
CA VAL A 349 17.59 -14.44 -7.82
C VAL A 349 19.12 -14.47 -7.84
N LEU A 350 19.77 -14.07 -6.73
CA LEU A 350 21.21 -14.16 -6.61
C LEU A 350 21.65 -15.61 -6.35
N ALA A 351 22.50 -16.15 -7.21
CA ALA A 351 23.13 -17.44 -6.99
C ALA A 351 23.92 -17.43 -5.67
N ASP A 352 23.84 -18.54 -4.93
CA ASP A 352 24.45 -18.72 -3.60
C ASP A 352 23.93 -17.74 -2.51
N GLY A 353 22.96 -16.89 -2.84
CA GLY A 353 22.27 -16.00 -1.91
C GLY A 353 23.23 -15.19 -1.02
N VAL A 354 23.02 -15.24 0.29
CA VAL A 354 23.89 -14.53 1.26
C VAL A 354 25.33 -15.06 1.31
N ASN A 355 25.62 -16.23 0.73
CA ASN A 355 26.94 -16.82 0.67
C ASN A 355 27.71 -16.47 -0.63
N SER A 356 27.10 -15.66 -1.51
CA SER A 356 27.68 -15.31 -2.82
C SER A 356 28.96 -14.47 -2.76
N GLY A 357 29.24 -13.84 -1.61
CA GLY A 357 30.35 -12.93 -1.44
C GLY A 357 30.19 -11.57 -2.15
N LEU A 358 29.00 -11.27 -2.67
CA LEU A 358 28.69 -9.96 -3.27
C LEU A 358 28.77 -8.86 -2.20
N ALA A 359 29.37 -7.73 -2.57
CA ALA A 359 29.40 -6.52 -1.76
C ALA A 359 29.07 -5.31 -2.64
N LEU A 360 28.03 -4.58 -2.30
CA LEU A 360 27.66 -3.33 -2.95
C LEU A 360 27.89 -2.14 -2.01
N PRO A 361 28.01 -0.92 -2.54
CA PRO A 361 28.14 0.28 -1.72
C PRO A 361 26.96 0.43 -0.74
N VAL A 362 27.26 0.83 0.49
CA VAL A 362 26.27 1.11 1.52
C VAL A 362 25.96 2.61 1.49
N VAL A 363 24.68 2.95 1.47
CA VAL A 363 24.23 4.36 1.57
C VAL A 363 24.51 4.84 2.99
N ALA A 364 25.30 5.90 3.11
CA ALA A 364 25.56 6.50 4.42
C ALA A 364 24.31 7.19 4.96
N PRO A 365 24.02 7.06 6.28
CA PRO A 365 22.91 7.77 6.89
C PRO A 365 23.14 9.30 6.87
N VAL A 366 22.07 10.07 6.83
CA VAL A 366 22.13 11.53 6.97
C VAL A 366 22.51 11.86 8.42
N PRO A 367 23.65 12.52 8.68
CA PRO A 367 24.05 12.85 10.03
C PRO A 367 23.23 14.05 10.58
N SER A 368 22.98 14.08 11.87
CA SER A 368 22.52 15.28 12.54
C SER A 368 23.71 16.04 13.14
N THR A 369 23.78 17.33 12.85
CA THR A 369 24.78 18.26 13.38
C THR A 369 24.18 19.29 14.33
N LEU A 370 22.88 19.21 14.61
CA LEU A 370 22.20 20.11 15.54
C LEU A 370 22.80 19.96 16.95
N PRO A 371 23.10 21.08 17.62
CA PRO A 371 23.51 21.05 19.01
C PRO A 371 22.46 20.38 19.89
N LEU A 372 22.90 19.56 20.83
CA LEU A 372 22.00 18.85 21.74
C LEU A 372 21.64 19.71 22.97
N ILE A 373 20.45 19.47 23.52
CA ILE A 373 20.00 19.98 24.81
C ILE A 373 19.55 18.79 25.66
N THR A 374 20.01 18.71 26.91
CA THR A 374 19.60 17.64 27.82
C THR A 374 18.14 17.82 28.27
N THR A 375 17.50 16.72 28.68
CA THR A 375 16.13 16.75 29.21
C THR A 375 16.00 17.71 30.40
N GLN A 376 16.99 17.76 31.28
CA GLN A 376 16.99 18.65 32.46
C GLN A 376 17.10 20.12 32.06
N ALA A 377 18.03 20.45 31.14
CA ALA A 377 18.18 21.81 30.66
C ALA A 377 16.94 22.29 29.90
N LEU A 378 16.30 21.40 29.12
CA LEU A 378 15.03 21.71 28.46
C LEU A 378 13.90 21.93 29.48
N ALA A 379 13.81 21.11 30.52
CA ALA A 379 12.79 21.26 31.55
C ALA A 379 12.90 22.62 32.30
N GLU A 380 14.11 23.09 32.56
CA GLU A 380 14.32 24.43 33.12
C GLU A 380 13.95 25.54 32.12
N ALA A 381 14.42 25.42 30.88
CA ALA A 381 14.11 26.39 29.81
C ALA A 381 12.62 26.52 29.51
N LEU A 382 11.84 25.43 29.63
CA LEU A 382 10.38 25.46 29.48
C LEU A 382 9.68 26.14 30.66
N LYS A 383 10.20 26.00 31.91
CA LYS A 383 9.66 26.72 33.08
C LYS A 383 9.84 28.22 32.96
N ASP A 384 10.98 28.65 32.40
CA ASP A 384 11.32 30.05 32.22
C ASP A 384 10.77 30.65 30.91
N ASP A 385 10.03 29.86 30.13
CA ASP A 385 9.52 30.22 28.79
C ASP A 385 10.61 30.78 27.84
N SER A 386 11.84 30.29 28.00
CA SER A 386 13.02 30.81 27.28
C SER A 386 13.28 30.09 25.95
N VAL A 387 12.55 29.01 25.64
CA VAL A 387 12.63 28.27 24.39
C VAL A 387 11.24 27.91 23.87
N ALA A 388 11.14 27.68 22.57
CA ALA A 388 9.96 27.08 21.97
C ALA A 388 10.26 25.64 21.55
N LEU A 389 9.46 24.69 22.03
CA LEU A 389 9.61 23.28 21.75
C LEU A 389 8.67 22.84 20.62
N ILE A 390 9.24 22.30 19.55
CA ILE A 390 8.52 21.77 18.39
C ILE A 390 8.70 20.24 18.33
N ASP A 391 7.59 19.52 18.37
CA ASP A 391 7.57 18.07 18.26
C ASP A 391 7.31 17.65 16.80
N LEU A 392 8.27 16.96 16.21
CA LEU A 392 8.25 16.48 14.81
C LEU A 392 7.89 14.99 14.69
N ARG A 393 7.48 14.36 15.78
CA ARG A 393 7.03 12.97 15.75
C ARG A 393 5.69 12.86 15.01
N PRO A 394 5.28 11.64 14.59
CA PRO A 394 3.98 11.47 13.94
C PRO A 394 2.83 12.08 14.75
N SER A 395 1.88 12.73 14.08
CA SER A 395 0.78 13.47 14.71
C SER A 395 -0.02 12.62 15.71
N MET A 396 -0.30 11.36 15.36
CA MET A 396 -1.02 10.45 16.27
C MET A 396 -0.18 9.98 17.46
N THR A 397 1.15 9.99 17.33
CA THR A 397 2.08 9.73 18.47
C THR A 397 2.10 10.93 19.41
N TYR A 398 2.13 12.14 18.86
CA TYR A 398 2.03 13.37 19.64
C TYR A 398 0.73 13.43 20.45
N ARG A 399 -0.42 13.11 19.83
CA ARG A 399 -1.73 13.08 20.53
C ARG A 399 -1.76 12.14 21.73
N LYS A 400 -1.11 10.98 21.60
CA LYS A 400 -1.04 9.94 22.66
C LYS A 400 -0.10 10.30 23.82
N GLY A 401 0.82 11.23 23.59
CA GLY A 401 1.74 11.68 24.61
C GLY A 401 2.79 12.62 24.04
N HIS A 402 2.86 13.84 24.59
CA HIS A 402 3.82 14.87 24.21
C HIS A 402 4.33 15.64 25.43
N ILE A 403 5.43 16.34 25.28
CA ILE A 403 5.97 17.20 26.34
C ILE A 403 5.03 18.40 26.51
N ALA A 404 4.61 18.68 27.74
CA ALA A 404 3.74 19.81 28.04
C ALA A 404 4.35 21.13 27.55
N GLY A 405 3.56 21.92 26.82
CA GLY A 405 3.99 23.18 26.19
C GLY A 405 4.68 23.02 24.83
N SER A 406 4.88 21.80 24.34
CA SER A 406 5.33 21.59 22.95
C SER A 406 4.21 21.89 21.94
N ARG A 407 4.62 22.27 20.74
CA ARG A 407 3.73 22.39 19.57
C ARG A 407 4.11 21.32 18.55
N TRP A 408 3.11 20.63 18.02
CA TRP A 408 3.34 19.72 16.91
C TRP A 408 3.59 20.48 15.60
N SER A 409 4.51 19.97 14.80
CA SER A 409 4.68 20.41 13.42
C SER A 409 5.29 19.27 12.58
N ILE A 410 5.32 19.46 11.27
CA ILE A 410 6.01 18.62 10.32
C ILE A 410 6.84 19.50 9.40
N ARG A 411 7.88 18.96 8.76
CA ARG A 411 8.86 19.74 7.98
C ARG A 411 8.20 20.74 7.03
N SER A 412 7.20 20.30 6.24
CA SER A 412 6.50 21.17 5.27
C SER A 412 5.79 22.38 5.90
N LEU A 413 5.40 22.27 7.17
CA LEU A 413 4.69 23.30 7.93
C LEU A 413 5.60 24.07 8.91
N LEU A 414 6.83 23.60 9.15
CA LEU A 414 7.69 24.11 10.23
C LEU A 414 7.96 25.61 10.10
N ALA A 415 8.37 26.06 8.91
CA ALA A 415 8.70 27.48 8.71
C ALA A 415 7.53 28.41 9.02
N SER A 416 6.31 28.04 8.61
CA SER A 416 5.09 28.80 8.91
C SER A 416 4.70 28.71 10.38
N ALA A 417 4.85 27.55 11.01
CA ALA A 417 4.53 27.34 12.43
C ALA A 417 5.40 28.19 13.36
N VAL A 418 6.63 28.54 12.95
CA VAL A 418 7.58 29.33 13.74
C VAL A 418 7.87 30.72 13.19
N ALA A 419 7.12 31.20 12.19
CA ALA A 419 7.36 32.48 11.49
C ALA A 419 7.41 33.70 12.43
N HIS A 420 6.70 33.68 13.54
CA HIS A 420 6.65 34.75 14.53
C HIS A 420 7.36 34.38 15.85
N GLU A 421 8.03 33.22 15.92
CA GLU A 421 8.74 32.80 17.12
C GLU A 421 10.09 33.52 17.22
N GLN A 422 10.35 34.13 18.38
CA GLN A 422 11.60 34.85 18.66
C GLN A 422 12.53 34.08 19.60
N ARG A 423 12.00 33.08 20.31
CA ARG A 423 12.79 32.27 21.23
C ARG A 423 13.62 31.24 20.45
N PRO A 424 14.77 30.82 20.97
CA PRO A 424 15.49 29.67 20.43
C PRO A 424 14.58 28.45 20.32
N LEU A 425 14.74 27.69 19.24
CA LEU A 425 13.94 26.48 18.98
C LEU A 425 14.61 25.25 19.59
N VAL A 426 13.80 24.38 20.16
CA VAL A 426 14.19 23.01 20.45
C VAL A 426 13.31 22.10 19.61
N LEU A 427 13.94 21.22 18.82
CA LEU A 427 13.25 20.21 18.03
C LEU A 427 13.24 18.88 18.80
N LEU A 428 12.15 18.17 18.71
CA LEU A 428 11.97 16.81 19.21
C LEU A 428 11.61 15.89 18.06
N ALA A 429 12.41 14.85 17.85
CA ALA A 429 12.14 13.79 16.87
C ALA A 429 12.65 12.46 17.44
N ASP A 430 12.06 11.34 17.04
CA ASP A 430 12.56 10.01 17.40
C ASP A 430 13.84 9.67 16.61
N ASP A 431 13.94 10.17 15.37
CA ASP A 431 15.14 10.09 14.53
C ASP A 431 15.79 11.49 14.42
N PRO A 432 17.04 11.65 14.93
CA PRO A 432 17.77 12.92 14.84
C PRO A 432 17.89 13.47 13.41
N ALA A 433 17.95 12.63 12.40
CA ALA A 433 18.05 13.04 11.01
C ALA A 433 16.77 13.74 10.51
N VAL A 434 15.59 13.37 11.02
CA VAL A 434 14.33 14.08 10.72
C VAL A 434 14.38 15.50 11.23
N ALA A 435 14.88 15.73 12.44
CA ALA A 435 15.06 17.08 12.97
C ALA A 435 16.07 17.89 12.16
N GLN A 436 17.18 17.25 11.74
CA GLN A 436 18.22 17.88 10.93
C GLN A 436 17.65 18.41 9.60
N ILE A 437 16.92 17.56 8.85
CA ILE A 437 16.37 17.99 7.55
C ILE A 437 15.21 18.98 7.71
N ALA A 438 14.44 18.87 8.78
CA ALA A 438 13.40 19.86 9.10
C ALA A 438 14.00 21.25 9.42
N ALA A 439 15.11 21.28 10.15
CA ALA A 439 15.80 22.53 10.48
C ALA A 439 16.31 23.28 9.25
N LEU A 440 16.54 22.61 8.11
CA LEU A 440 16.91 23.24 6.84
C LEU A 440 15.84 24.21 6.27
N GLU A 441 14.61 24.11 6.77
CA GLU A 441 13.50 25.02 6.40
C GLU A 441 13.54 26.35 7.19
N LEU A 442 14.37 26.43 8.21
CA LEU A 442 14.45 27.61 9.07
C LEU A 442 15.33 28.68 8.47
N PRO A 443 15.02 29.97 8.68
CA PRO A 443 15.97 31.07 8.39
C PRO A 443 17.28 30.86 9.15
N GLU A 444 18.40 31.27 8.58
CA GLU A 444 19.73 31.11 9.18
C GLU A 444 19.80 31.61 10.65
N SER A 445 19.16 32.73 10.95
CA SER A 445 19.10 33.29 12.31
C SER A 445 18.42 32.38 13.34
N GLN A 446 17.43 31.61 12.91
CA GLN A 446 16.77 30.60 13.77
C GLN A 446 17.55 29.28 13.76
N TYR A 447 18.06 28.85 12.61
CA TYR A 447 18.82 27.62 12.46
C TYR A 447 20.00 27.55 13.44
N VAL A 448 20.81 28.61 13.53
CA VAL A 448 22.00 28.65 14.40
C VAL A 448 21.67 28.60 15.90
N GLN A 449 20.43 28.89 16.28
CA GLN A 449 19.95 28.82 17.66
C GLN A 449 19.14 27.57 17.95
N THR A 450 18.89 26.73 16.93
CA THR A 450 18.08 25.52 17.04
C THR A 450 18.88 24.39 17.70
N ARG A 451 18.25 23.68 18.62
CA ARG A 451 18.82 22.51 19.31
C ARG A 451 17.91 21.31 19.14
N LEU A 452 18.47 20.12 19.34
CA LEU A 452 17.75 18.86 19.35
C LEU A 452 17.73 18.30 20.77
N LEU A 453 16.57 17.82 21.22
CA LEU A 453 16.45 17.12 22.50
C LEU A 453 17.23 15.80 22.48
N ASP A 454 18.24 15.70 23.33
CA ASP A 454 19.06 14.51 23.47
C ASP A 454 18.25 13.33 24.00
N GLY A 455 18.34 12.19 23.32
CA GLY A 455 17.58 10.97 23.62
C GLY A 455 16.07 11.06 23.37
N GLY A 456 15.61 12.17 22.78
CA GLY A 456 14.22 12.32 22.32
C GLY A 456 13.17 12.20 23.42
N PHE A 457 11.94 11.81 23.03
CA PHE A 457 10.82 11.67 23.97
C PHE A 457 11.02 10.56 25.01
N SER A 458 11.71 9.49 24.63
CA SER A 458 12.03 8.38 25.56
C SER A 458 12.91 8.83 26.72
N ALA A 459 13.89 9.70 26.51
CA ALA A 459 14.72 10.26 27.58
C ALA A 459 13.91 11.16 28.51
N TRP A 460 12.97 11.94 27.97
CA TRP A 460 12.06 12.77 28.76
C TRP A 460 11.17 11.93 29.67
N GLN A 461 10.56 10.87 29.14
CA GLN A 461 9.72 9.94 29.91
C GLN A 461 10.55 9.21 31.00
N SER A 462 11.76 8.74 30.65
CA SER A 462 12.64 8.05 31.57
C SER A 462 13.10 8.93 32.73
N ALA A 463 13.16 10.25 32.51
CA ALA A 463 13.45 11.23 33.57
C ALA A 463 12.23 11.55 34.47
N GLY A 464 11.06 10.92 34.21
CA GLY A 464 9.85 11.15 35.00
C GLY A 464 9.25 12.56 34.83
N LEU A 465 9.54 13.23 33.73
CA LEU A 465 9.09 14.59 33.48
C LEU A 465 7.66 14.63 32.92
N PRO A 466 6.92 15.75 33.10
CA PRO A 466 5.50 15.84 32.73
C PRO A 466 5.22 15.58 31.26
N VAL A 467 4.22 14.75 31.02
CA VAL A 467 3.69 14.42 29.70
C VAL A 467 2.23 14.85 29.67
N SER A 468 1.81 15.41 28.56
CA SER A 468 0.41 15.76 28.25
C SER A 468 -0.14 14.84 27.16
N GLU A 469 -1.44 14.63 27.15
CA GLU A 469 -2.19 13.91 26.13
C GLU A 469 -3.34 14.80 25.65
N ASP A 470 -3.56 14.85 24.34
CA ASP A 470 -4.73 15.53 23.76
C ASP A 470 -5.10 14.87 22.43
N ALA A 471 -6.24 14.21 22.44
CA ALA A 471 -6.73 13.48 21.28
C ALA A 471 -7.09 14.37 20.07
N ASN A 472 -7.22 15.68 20.27
CA ASN A 472 -7.67 16.64 19.26
C ASN A 472 -6.61 17.67 18.84
N THR A 473 -5.43 17.63 19.45
CA THR A 473 -4.32 18.56 19.12
C THR A 473 -3.12 17.78 18.57
N PRO A 474 -2.69 18.05 17.33
CA PRO A 474 -3.25 18.98 16.34
C PRO A 474 -4.63 18.53 15.84
N PRO A 475 -5.46 19.44 15.30
CA PRO A 475 -6.75 19.05 14.71
C PRO A 475 -6.56 18.13 13.50
N ASN A 476 -7.58 17.33 13.15
CA ASN A 476 -7.47 16.34 12.07
C ASN A 476 -7.01 16.92 10.73
N ALA A 477 -7.43 18.15 10.41
CA ALA A 477 -7.03 18.83 9.17
C ALA A 477 -5.52 19.14 9.09
N GLU A 478 -4.84 19.21 10.22
CA GLU A 478 -3.38 19.45 10.29
C GLU A 478 -2.58 18.13 10.35
N CYS A 479 -3.22 17.00 10.65
CA CYS A 479 -2.57 15.68 10.68
C CYS A 479 -2.35 15.14 9.27
N ILE A 480 -1.63 15.88 8.43
CA ILE A 480 -1.39 15.56 7.02
C ILE A 480 -0.53 14.31 6.80
N ASP A 481 0.17 13.88 7.85
CA ASP A 481 0.96 12.65 7.91
C ASP A 481 0.14 11.38 8.19
N PHE A 482 -1.14 11.52 8.56
CA PHE A 482 -1.98 10.41 8.98
C PHE A 482 -3.13 10.15 7.99
N LEU A 483 -3.25 8.89 7.56
CA LEU A 483 -4.33 8.46 6.68
C LEU A 483 -5.58 8.09 7.51
N PHE A 484 -6.58 8.96 7.48
CA PHE A 484 -7.86 8.72 8.15
C PHE A 484 -8.78 7.75 7.40
N PHE A 485 -8.52 7.51 6.13
CA PHE A 485 -9.29 6.57 5.33
C PHE A 485 -9.33 5.19 5.98
N THR A 486 -10.52 4.71 6.26
CA THR A 486 -10.77 3.41 6.89
C THR A 486 -10.13 3.21 8.27
N HIS A 487 -9.95 4.29 9.04
CA HIS A 487 -9.50 4.21 10.44
C HIS A 487 -10.47 3.35 11.27
N ASP A 488 -9.93 2.59 12.25
CA ASP A 488 -10.68 1.68 13.13
C ASP A 488 -11.48 0.56 12.44
N ARG A 489 -11.14 0.21 11.22
CA ARG A 489 -11.81 -0.84 10.44
C ARG A 489 -11.83 -2.25 11.08
N HIS A 490 -11.07 -2.48 12.15
CA HIS A 490 -11.02 -3.74 12.89
C HIS A 490 -11.66 -3.66 14.28
N SER A 491 -12.06 -2.48 14.73
CA SER A 491 -12.62 -2.30 16.06
C SER A 491 -13.56 -1.10 16.10
N GLY A 492 -14.82 -1.33 16.47
CA GLY A 492 -15.78 -0.25 16.68
C GLY A 492 -16.38 0.41 15.42
N ASN A 493 -15.85 0.14 14.23
CA ASN A 493 -16.29 0.78 12.98
C ASN A 493 -16.46 -0.22 11.83
N LYS A 494 -17.62 -0.93 11.83
CA LYS A 494 -17.96 -1.90 10.77
C LYS A 494 -18.17 -1.24 9.40
N ASP A 495 -18.57 0.02 9.36
CA ASP A 495 -18.77 0.73 8.10
C ASP A 495 -17.42 1.04 7.44
N ALA A 496 -16.40 1.41 8.22
CA ALA A 496 -15.04 1.54 7.70
C ALA A 496 -14.50 0.21 7.16
N ALA A 497 -14.79 -0.92 7.81
CA ALA A 497 -14.41 -2.24 7.31
C ALA A 497 -15.09 -2.56 5.96
N ARG A 498 -16.41 -2.33 5.84
CA ARG A 498 -17.15 -2.52 4.58
C ARG A 498 -16.64 -1.60 3.48
N GLN A 499 -16.40 -0.34 3.80
CA GLN A 499 -15.88 0.64 2.85
C GLN A 499 -14.51 0.26 2.33
N TYR A 500 -13.62 -0.21 3.20
CA TYR A 500 -12.30 -0.68 2.80
C TYR A 500 -12.36 -1.89 1.85
N LEU A 501 -13.18 -2.89 2.18
CA LEU A 501 -13.34 -4.09 1.34
C LEU A 501 -13.98 -3.75 -0.01
N ALA A 502 -14.99 -2.89 -0.03
CA ALA A 502 -15.61 -2.41 -1.27
C ALA A 502 -14.61 -1.62 -2.15
N TRP A 503 -13.74 -0.81 -1.51
CA TRP A 503 -12.67 -0.11 -2.20
C TRP A 503 -11.66 -1.08 -2.82
N GLU A 504 -11.17 -2.07 -2.06
CA GLU A 504 -10.18 -3.06 -2.53
C GLU A 504 -10.71 -3.84 -3.74
N ILE A 505 -11.94 -4.36 -3.67
CA ILE A 505 -12.63 -5.06 -4.78
C ILE A 505 -12.83 -4.15 -5.99
N GLY A 506 -13.12 -2.86 -5.77
CA GLY A 506 -13.38 -1.89 -6.82
C GLY A 506 -12.14 -1.39 -7.59
N LEU A 507 -10.92 -1.78 -7.18
CA LEU A 507 -9.68 -1.25 -7.76
C LEU A 507 -9.52 -1.57 -9.25
N LEU A 508 -9.79 -2.81 -9.67
CA LEU A 508 -9.66 -3.23 -11.08
C LEU A 508 -10.55 -2.41 -12.01
N GLY A 509 -11.74 -2.03 -11.55
CA GLY A 509 -12.68 -1.20 -12.32
C GLY A 509 -12.22 0.24 -12.54
N GLN A 510 -11.26 0.72 -11.74
CA GLN A 510 -10.70 2.07 -11.82
C GLN A 510 -9.46 2.13 -12.72
N MET A 511 -8.82 0.99 -12.99
CA MET A 511 -7.58 0.92 -13.76
C MET A 511 -7.82 1.09 -15.25
N THR A 512 -6.84 1.70 -15.90
CA THR A 512 -6.78 1.75 -17.37
C THR A 512 -6.31 0.42 -17.96
N ASP A 513 -6.59 0.19 -19.24
CA ASP A 513 -6.11 -1.01 -19.97
C ASP A 513 -4.57 -1.15 -19.89
N SER A 514 -3.83 -0.04 -19.90
CA SER A 514 -2.36 -0.05 -19.81
C SER A 514 -1.86 -0.43 -18.41
N GLU A 515 -2.53 0.03 -17.36
CA GLU A 515 -2.22 -0.34 -15.97
C GLU A 515 -2.49 -1.84 -15.73
N ILE A 516 -3.64 -2.35 -16.18
CA ILE A 516 -3.96 -3.79 -16.13
C ILE A 516 -2.92 -4.61 -16.91
N ALA A 517 -2.55 -4.18 -18.13
CA ALA A 517 -1.59 -4.88 -18.98
C ALA A 517 -0.16 -4.88 -18.40
N SER A 518 0.14 -3.97 -17.46
CA SER A 518 1.42 -3.96 -16.77
C SER A 518 1.56 -5.08 -15.73
N LEU A 519 0.44 -5.68 -15.30
CA LEU A 519 0.35 -6.81 -14.38
C LEU A 519 0.23 -8.12 -15.18
N LYS A 520 0.96 -9.16 -14.77
CA LYS A 520 1.11 -10.41 -15.54
C LYS A 520 0.87 -11.66 -14.68
N PRO A 521 -0.32 -11.86 -14.13
CA PRO A 521 -0.58 -13.04 -13.29
C PRO A 521 -0.33 -14.33 -14.08
N LEU A 522 0.28 -15.34 -13.44
CA LEU A 522 0.74 -16.60 -14.05
C LEU A 522 -0.39 -17.34 -14.80
N HIS A 523 -1.59 -17.35 -14.23
CA HIS A 523 -2.76 -18.06 -14.76
C HIS A 523 -3.63 -17.19 -15.66
N SER A 524 -3.19 -15.97 -15.97
CA SER A 524 -3.91 -15.19 -16.96
C SER A 524 -3.85 -15.94 -18.30
N GLN A 525 -4.84 -16.78 -18.54
CA GLN A 525 -5.35 -16.81 -19.89
C GLN A 525 -5.85 -15.37 -20.13
N VAL A 526 -4.99 -14.52 -20.62
CA VAL A 526 -5.41 -13.29 -21.27
C VAL A 526 -6.23 -13.74 -22.47
N LYS A 527 -7.48 -14.14 -22.25
CA LYS A 527 -8.50 -13.74 -23.19
C LYS A 527 -8.34 -12.22 -23.19
N LYS A 528 -7.60 -11.68 -24.17
CA LYS A 528 -7.77 -10.28 -24.58
C LYS A 528 -9.22 -9.96 -24.28
N PRO A 529 -9.54 -8.91 -23.51
CA PRO A 529 -10.93 -8.54 -23.30
C PRO A 529 -11.51 -8.58 -24.70
N LEU A 530 -12.54 -9.40 -24.88
CA LEU A 530 -13.07 -9.74 -26.21
C LEU A 530 -13.55 -8.43 -26.86
N ARG A 531 -12.63 -7.68 -27.43
CA ARG A 531 -12.86 -6.64 -28.41
C ARG A 531 -12.92 -7.31 -29.77
N SER A 532 -13.83 -8.28 -29.90
CA SER A 532 -14.31 -8.64 -31.23
C SER A 532 -15.22 -7.50 -31.72
N PRO A 533 -15.29 -7.25 -33.02
CA PRO A 533 -16.25 -6.28 -33.58
C PRO A 533 -17.71 -6.55 -33.13
N SER A 534 -18.06 -7.79 -32.78
CA SER A 534 -19.34 -8.17 -32.17
C SER A 534 -19.56 -7.58 -30.77
N ASN A 535 -18.50 -7.42 -29.94
CA ASN A 535 -18.61 -6.78 -28.63
C ASN A 535 -18.75 -5.26 -28.71
N ALA A 536 -18.24 -4.60 -29.74
CA ALA A 536 -18.52 -3.19 -29.98
C ALA A 536 -20.02 -2.97 -30.25
N GLN A 537 -20.67 -3.88 -30.99
CA GLN A 537 -22.12 -3.82 -31.22
C GLN A 537 -22.91 -4.09 -29.93
N VAL A 538 -22.52 -5.07 -29.10
CA VAL A 538 -23.16 -5.34 -27.79
C VAL A 538 -22.99 -4.17 -26.85
N ARG A 539 -21.79 -3.61 -26.72
CA ARG A 539 -21.55 -2.42 -25.91
C ARG A 539 -22.34 -1.21 -26.41
N THR A 540 -22.43 -1.01 -27.73
CA THR A 540 -23.22 0.06 -28.33
C THR A 540 -24.71 -0.17 -28.07
N ARG A 541 -25.22 -1.40 -28.18
CA ARG A 541 -26.60 -1.75 -27.84
C ARG A 541 -26.87 -1.49 -26.35
N LEU A 542 -25.97 -1.92 -25.43
CA LEU A 542 -26.08 -1.67 -23.98
C LEU A 542 -26.12 -0.18 -23.66
N VAL A 543 -25.29 0.63 -24.31
CA VAL A 543 -25.29 2.10 -24.14
C VAL A 543 -26.62 2.73 -24.63
N HIS A 544 -27.33 2.08 -25.54
CA HIS A 544 -28.58 2.59 -26.12
C HIS A 544 -29.85 1.94 -25.53
N ALA A 545 -29.77 0.75 -24.94
CA ALA A 545 -30.90 -0.06 -24.53
C ALA A 545 -31.81 0.60 -23.47
N ALA A 546 -31.28 1.41 -22.58
CA ALA A 546 -32.05 2.08 -21.52
C ALA A 546 -32.28 3.58 -21.77
N ARG A 547 -32.17 4.05 -23.02
CA ARG A 547 -32.36 5.48 -23.33
C ARG A 547 -33.84 5.78 -23.57
N THR A 548 -34.39 6.69 -22.77
CA THR A 548 -35.74 7.21 -22.97
C THR A 548 -35.90 7.97 -24.31
N GLU A 549 -37.03 7.78 -24.98
CA GLU A 549 -37.36 8.48 -26.24
C GLU A 549 -37.52 10.01 -26.02
N LYS A 550 -37.40 10.72 -27.16
CA LYS A 550 -37.30 12.18 -27.25
C LYS A 550 -38.31 12.97 -26.42
N GLY A 551 -37.82 13.72 -25.44
CA GLY A 551 -38.43 14.96 -24.96
C GLY A 551 -37.76 16.19 -25.61
N ASN A 552 -38.46 17.29 -25.78
CA ASN A 552 -37.95 18.53 -26.35
C ASN A 552 -36.77 19.10 -25.54
N GLY A 553 -35.54 18.83 -25.98
CA GLY A 553 -34.37 19.47 -25.35
C GLY A 553 -33.20 18.55 -25.00
N GLY A 554 -32.65 17.78 -25.92
CA GLY A 554 -31.41 17.05 -25.74
C GLY A 554 -31.57 15.65 -25.06
N ARG A 555 -30.75 14.68 -25.49
CA ARG A 555 -30.75 13.31 -24.89
C ARG A 555 -29.81 13.24 -23.72
N ALA A 556 -30.28 12.79 -22.55
CA ALA A 556 -29.41 12.36 -21.48
C ALA A 556 -28.61 11.11 -21.92
N VAL A 557 -27.32 11.11 -21.68
CA VAL A 557 -26.43 9.97 -22.04
C VAL A 557 -26.61 8.82 -21.06
N ASN A 558 -26.99 9.11 -19.82
CA ASN A 558 -27.22 8.13 -18.76
C ASN A 558 -28.66 8.23 -18.21
N VAL A 559 -29.21 7.09 -17.79
CA VAL A 559 -30.49 7.07 -17.04
C VAL A 559 -30.27 7.76 -15.68
N SER A 560 -31.11 8.71 -15.36
CA SER A 560 -31.08 9.38 -14.06
C SER A 560 -31.33 8.36 -12.95
N VAL A 561 -30.50 8.37 -11.90
CA VAL A 561 -30.73 7.54 -10.71
C VAL A 561 -31.91 8.13 -9.94
N THR A 562 -33.03 7.41 -9.93
CA THR A 562 -34.24 7.81 -9.19
C THR A 562 -34.29 7.07 -7.88
N ARG A 563 -34.17 7.80 -6.76
CA ARG A 563 -34.36 7.27 -5.41
C ARG A 563 -35.72 7.67 -4.90
N LEU A 564 -36.64 6.70 -4.76
CA LEU A 564 -37.98 6.93 -4.28
C LEU A 564 -38.23 6.11 -3.00
N SER A 565 -38.60 6.76 -1.92
CA SER A 565 -39.15 6.11 -0.73
C SER A 565 -40.66 6.15 -0.70
N THR A 566 -41.29 7.18 -1.30
CA THR A 566 -42.72 7.41 -1.30
C THR A 566 -43.13 7.97 -2.66
N VAL A 567 -44.25 7.49 -3.19
CA VAL A 567 -44.95 8.05 -4.36
C VAL A 567 -46.20 8.71 -3.87
N LEU A 568 -46.39 9.98 -4.25
CA LEU A 568 -47.64 10.73 -3.97
C LEU A 568 -48.59 10.57 -5.16
N PHE A 569 -49.83 10.32 -4.86
CA PHE A 569 -50.94 10.23 -5.84
C PHE A 569 -51.90 11.35 -5.60
N ASP A 570 -52.45 11.91 -6.66
CA ASP A 570 -53.43 13.01 -6.56
C ASP A 570 -54.76 12.57 -5.93
N SER A 571 -55.03 11.26 -5.96
CA SER A 571 -56.23 10.69 -5.35
C SER A 571 -56.03 9.25 -4.85
N LEU A 572 -56.90 8.83 -3.90
CA LEU A 572 -56.99 7.43 -3.46
C LEU A 572 -57.39 6.48 -4.60
N GLY A 573 -58.16 6.96 -5.58
CA GLY A 573 -58.55 6.22 -6.77
C GLY A 573 -57.32 5.88 -7.62
N GLU A 574 -56.53 6.87 -7.95
CA GLU A 574 -55.27 6.70 -8.72
C GLU A 574 -54.27 5.76 -8.02
N MET A 575 -54.15 5.86 -6.70
CA MET A 575 -53.31 4.95 -5.92
C MET A 575 -53.79 3.50 -6.01
N ARG A 576 -55.11 3.27 -5.95
CA ARG A 576 -55.71 1.93 -6.07
C ARG A 576 -55.52 1.36 -7.46
N ASP A 577 -55.70 2.17 -8.50
CA ASP A 577 -55.53 1.78 -9.90
C ASP A 577 -54.06 1.43 -10.19
N ALA A 578 -53.12 2.22 -9.70
CA ALA A 578 -51.67 1.92 -9.80
C ALA A 578 -51.32 0.62 -9.08
N ARG A 579 -51.91 0.38 -7.89
CA ARG A 579 -51.72 -0.90 -7.17
C ARG A 579 -52.30 -2.10 -7.90
N ALA A 580 -53.45 -1.96 -8.55
CA ALA A 580 -54.08 -3.06 -9.29
C ALA A 580 -53.29 -3.46 -10.54
N ARG A 581 -52.64 -2.50 -11.21
CA ARG A 581 -51.87 -2.73 -12.46
C ARG A 581 -50.38 -3.10 -12.23
N ARG A 582 -49.86 -2.91 -11.02
CA ARG A 582 -48.42 -3.05 -10.74
C ARG A 582 -47.81 -4.43 -11.02
N ASP A 583 -48.66 -5.49 -11.01
CA ASP A 583 -48.19 -6.87 -11.23
C ASP A 583 -48.25 -7.25 -12.73
N THR A 584 -48.82 -6.41 -13.56
CA THR A 584 -49.00 -6.61 -15.01
C THR A 584 -48.45 -5.46 -15.85
N GLU A 585 -48.20 -4.30 -15.28
CA GLU A 585 -47.72 -3.10 -15.96
C GLU A 585 -46.63 -2.41 -15.13
N ARG A 586 -45.73 -1.67 -15.83
CA ARG A 586 -44.70 -0.83 -15.22
C ARG A 586 -45.31 0.48 -14.73
N VAL A 587 -45.81 0.52 -13.52
CA VAL A 587 -46.36 1.73 -12.88
C VAL A 587 -45.49 2.16 -11.70
N LEU A 588 -45.34 3.48 -11.53
CA LEU A 588 -44.73 4.03 -10.34
C LEU A 588 -45.58 3.68 -9.12
N SER A 589 -45.02 2.97 -8.16
CA SER A 589 -45.64 2.61 -6.91
C SER A 589 -44.69 2.84 -5.75
N TYR A 590 -44.93 2.28 -4.57
CA TYR A 590 -44.03 2.44 -3.44
C TYR A 590 -42.59 1.99 -3.79
N GLY A 591 -41.55 2.72 -3.35
CA GLY A 591 -40.17 2.71 -3.82
C GLY A 591 -39.41 1.38 -3.86
N ALA A 592 -39.92 0.31 -3.24
CA ALA A 592 -39.34 -1.04 -3.32
C ALA A 592 -39.69 -1.80 -4.62
N ARG A 593 -40.70 -1.33 -5.37
CA ARG A 593 -41.12 -1.93 -6.65
C ARG A 593 -41.53 -0.85 -7.63
N GLY A 594 -40.85 -0.78 -8.76
CA GLY A 594 -41.25 0.06 -9.87
C GLY A 594 -40.77 1.51 -9.77
N ASN A 595 -39.51 1.74 -10.03
CA ASN A 595 -38.97 3.06 -10.31
C ASN A 595 -38.23 3.07 -11.66
N PRO A 596 -38.03 4.26 -12.26
CA PRO A 596 -37.40 4.35 -13.60
C PRO A 596 -36.03 3.69 -13.69
N THR A 597 -35.22 3.69 -12.61
CA THR A 597 -33.91 3.04 -12.58
C THR A 597 -34.04 1.52 -12.58
N ALA A 598 -34.98 0.95 -11.82
CA ALA A 598 -35.25 -0.48 -11.81
C ALA A 598 -35.76 -0.96 -13.19
N PHE A 599 -36.67 -0.24 -13.80
CA PHE A 599 -37.19 -0.55 -15.14
C PHE A 599 -36.10 -0.50 -16.20
N ALA A 600 -35.19 0.49 -16.13
CA ALA A 600 -34.04 0.57 -17.03
C ALA A 600 -33.06 -0.61 -16.84
N LEU A 601 -32.91 -1.11 -15.61
CA LEU A 601 -32.09 -2.30 -15.35
C LEU A 601 -32.75 -3.57 -15.90
N GLU A 602 -34.07 -3.73 -15.73
CA GLU A 602 -34.83 -4.84 -16.31
C GLU A 602 -34.73 -4.87 -17.85
N ASP A 603 -34.85 -3.70 -18.52
CA ASP A 603 -34.67 -3.59 -19.95
C ASP A 603 -33.25 -4.00 -20.39
N LEU A 604 -32.24 -3.59 -19.61
CA LEU A 604 -30.85 -3.94 -19.87
C LEU A 604 -30.59 -5.44 -19.77
N VAL A 605 -31.14 -6.09 -18.73
CA VAL A 605 -31.02 -7.55 -18.54
C VAL A 605 -31.74 -8.30 -19.67
N THR A 606 -32.94 -7.89 -20.03
CA THR A 606 -33.71 -8.50 -21.14
C THR A 606 -33.01 -8.35 -22.49
N GLU A 607 -32.27 -7.26 -22.71
CA GLU A 607 -31.48 -7.05 -23.95
C GLU A 607 -30.22 -7.94 -24.00
N LEU A 608 -29.78 -8.46 -22.85
CA LEU A 608 -28.62 -9.36 -22.76
C LEU A 608 -28.97 -10.83 -22.93
N GLU A 609 -30.21 -11.23 -22.64
CA GLU A 609 -30.76 -12.58 -22.91
C GLU A 609 -31.10 -12.75 -24.40
#